data_622bf113f6af5fc9668c453cfe496dd5
#
_entry.id   622bf113f6af5fc9668c453cfe496dd5
#
_cell.length_a   1.000
_cell.length_b   1.000
_cell.length_c   1.000
_cell.angle_alpha   90.00
_cell.angle_beta   90.00
_cell.angle_gamma   90.00
#
_symmetry.space_group_name_H-M   'P 1'
#
loop_
_entity.id
_entity.type
_entity.pdbx_description
1 polymer ?
#
loop_
_entity_poly.entity_id
_entity_poly.type
_entity_poly.pdbx_seq_one_letter_code
_entity_poly.pdbx_strand_id
1 'polypeptide(L)'
;MKPVVAFDIGKVLLDFNYGILITKLAPRTQCDELELDAYLNQSPLLAEYESGQLTSSEFFTRIQNETKFTGTEFEFTALFEDIFTPIEEVIEMHRQIVECGLSTYTFSNTNEMAVRHISHSYDFWPRFTGHILSHEVKSLKPNAGIYESLEALSGRIGEAIIYLDDRPENIDSGLARGWRACCHQDANETQAFLEAQGVFTSSGHDLTA
;
A
#
# COMPACT_ATOMS: atom_id res chain seq x y z
N MET A 1 11.70 4.54 -23.97
CA MET A 1 11.53 3.38 -23.03
C MET A 1 10.11 3.39 -22.54
N LYS A 2 9.49 2.21 -22.34
CA LYS A 2 8.14 2.15 -21.74
C LYS A 2 8.19 2.70 -20.31
N PRO A 3 7.12 3.41 -19.85
CA PRO A 3 7.02 3.81 -18.46
C PRO A 3 6.82 2.61 -17.54
N VAL A 4 6.99 2.83 -16.24
CA VAL A 4 6.59 1.89 -15.18
C VAL A 4 5.43 2.49 -14.39
N VAL A 5 4.63 1.63 -13.74
CA VAL A 5 3.51 2.08 -12.93
C VAL A 5 3.73 1.63 -11.48
N ALA A 6 3.73 2.58 -10.57
CA ALA A 6 3.86 2.37 -9.13
C ALA A 6 2.50 2.52 -8.45
N PHE A 7 2.14 1.56 -7.62
CA PHE A 7 0.88 1.52 -6.90
C PHE A 7 1.13 1.57 -5.40
N ASP A 8 0.46 2.46 -4.70
CA ASP A 8 0.25 2.20 -3.27
C ASP A 8 -0.59 0.95 -3.08
N ILE A 9 -0.52 0.36 -1.90
CA ILE A 9 -1.32 -0.80 -1.52
C ILE A 9 -2.59 -0.34 -0.82
N GLY A 10 -2.44 0.36 0.29
CA GLY A 10 -3.55 0.82 1.11
C GLY A 10 -4.42 1.85 0.40
N LYS A 11 -5.75 1.71 0.45
CA LYS A 11 -6.72 2.60 -0.20
C LYS A 11 -6.58 2.73 -1.73
N VAL A 12 -5.69 1.95 -2.34
CA VAL A 12 -5.52 1.86 -3.80
C VAL A 12 -5.79 0.44 -4.29
N LEU A 13 -5.02 -0.55 -3.86
CA LEU A 13 -5.25 -1.97 -4.19
C LEU A 13 -6.12 -2.68 -3.15
N LEU A 14 -5.94 -2.32 -1.89
CA LEU A 14 -6.66 -2.89 -0.75
C LEU A 14 -7.24 -1.77 0.11
N ASP A 15 -8.51 -1.84 0.38
CA ASP A 15 -9.09 -1.11 1.50
C ASP A 15 -8.69 -1.77 2.82
N PHE A 16 -8.62 -1.01 3.90
CA PHE A 16 -8.36 -1.51 5.23
C PHE A 16 -9.14 -0.71 6.29
N ASN A 17 -9.52 -1.41 7.35
CA ASN A 17 -10.30 -0.81 8.42
C ASN A 17 -9.78 -1.23 9.79
N TYR A 18 -9.00 -0.37 10.43
CA TYR A 18 -8.50 -0.59 11.80
C TYR A 18 -9.61 -0.75 12.83
N GLY A 19 -10.81 -0.20 12.59
CA GLY A 19 -11.98 -0.39 13.47
C GLY A 19 -12.34 -1.86 13.66
N ILE A 20 -12.12 -2.71 12.65
CA ILE A 20 -12.32 -4.17 12.75
C ILE A 20 -11.35 -4.77 13.79
N LEU A 21 -10.07 -4.41 13.69
CA LEU A 21 -9.05 -4.84 14.64
C LEU A 21 -9.37 -4.34 16.05
N ILE A 22 -9.67 -3.06 16.21
CA ILE A 22 -9.96 -2.41 17.49
C ILE A 22 -11.12 -3.08 18.19
N THR A 23 -12.24 -3.30 17.50
CA THR A 23 -13.44 -3.96 18.05
C THR A 23 -13.13 -5.39 18.53
N LYS A 24 -12.25 -6.10 17.83
CA LYS A 24 -11.84 -7.47 18.20
C LYS A 24 -10.83 -7.48 19.36
N LEU A 25 -9.99 -6.45 19.48
CA LEU A 25 -9.01 -6.35 20.56
C LEU A 25 -9.61 -5.85 21.88
N ALA A 26 -10.56 -4.91 21.84
CA ALA A 26 -11.10 -4.25 23.03
C ALA A 26 -11.52 -5.23 24.14
N PRO A 27 -12.27 -6.32 23.88
CA PRO A 27 -12.66 -7.28 24.92
C PRO A 27 -11.48 -8.03 25.57
N ARG A 28 -10.28 -7.95 24.99
CA ARG A 28 -9.07 -8.67 25.41
C ARG A 28 -7.97 -7.74 25.94
N THR A 29 -8.30 -6.47 26.16
CA THR A 29 -7.38 -5.42 26.64
C THR A 29 -7.96 -4.72 27.88
N GLN A 30 -7.18 -3.81 28.46
CA GLN A 30 -7.63 -2.89 29.51
C GLN A 30 -7.88 -1.47 28.97
N CYS A 31 -7.84 -1.30 27.63
CA CYS A 31 -8.09 -0.04 26.94
C CYS A 31 -9.49 -0.04 26.33
N ASP A 32 -10.10 1.13 26.25
CA ASP A 32 -11.29 1.33 25.42
C ASP A 32 -10.93 1.44 23.91
N GLU A 33 -11.94 1.50 23.05
CA GLU A 33 -11.72 1.55 21.60
C GLU A 33 -10.99 2.83 21.15
N LEU A 34 -11.20 3.96 21.84
CA LEU A 34 -10.55 5.23 21.52
C LEU A 34 -9.05 5.19 21.85
N GLU A 35 -8.71 4.60 22.99
CA GLU A 35 -7.32 4.38 23.41
C GLU A 35 -6.61 3.42 22.45
N LEU A 36 -7.28 2.33 22.03
CA LEU A 36 -6.74 1.38 21.05
C LEU A 36 -6.53 2.03 19.68
N ASP A 37 -7.45 2.88 19.24
CA ASP A 37 -7.28 3.62 17.98
C ASP A 37 -6.04 4.52 18.03
N ALA A 38 -5.82 5.22 19.14
CA ALA A 38 -4.63 6.05 19.33
C ALA A 38 -3.31 5.26 19.32
N TYR A 39 -3.32 3.98 19.69
CA TYR A 39 -2.14 3.11 19.64
C TYR A 39 -1.91 2.47 18.27
N LEU A 40 -2.97 2.20 17.52
CA LEU A 40 -2.92 1.35 16.32
C LEU A 40 -3.08 2.14 15.03
N ASN A 41 -3.95 3.16 15.00
CA ASN A 41 -4.30 3.86 13.78
C ASN A 41 -3.46 5.13 13.63
N GLN A 42 -2.61 5.20 12.60
CA GLN A 42 -1.74 6.34 12.30
C GLN A 42 -0.90 6.82 13.50
N SER A 43 -0.57 5.92 14.42
CA SER A 43 0.16 6.23 15.64
C SER A 43 1.67 6.36 15.39
N PRO A 44 2.42 7.05 16.28
CA PRO A 44 3.88 7.02 16.23
C PRO A 44 4.44 5.59 16.31
N LEU A 45 3.82 4.69 17.08
CA LEU A 45 4.21 3.30 17.20
C LEU A 45 4.05 2.54 15.87
N LEU A 46 2.94 2.76 15.17
CA LEU A 46 2.74 2.19 13.83
C LEU A 46 3.78 2.74 12.85
N ALA A 47 4.07 4.04 12.90
CA ALA A 47 5.09 4.65 12.04
C ALA A 47 6.50 4.09 12.30
N GLU A 48 6.89 3.81 13.56
CA GLU A 48 8.13 3.11 13.88
C GLU A 48 8.15 1.70 13.26
N TYR A 49 7.04 0.98 13.29
CA TYR A 49 6.93 -0.36 12.71
C TYR A 49 6.95 -0.32 11.18
N GLU A 50 6.20 0.58 10.56
CA GLU A 50 6.18 0.76 9.09
C GLU A 50 7.49 1.33 8.53
N SER A 51 8.29 2.04 9.33
CA SER A 51 9.65 2.44 8.95
C SER A 51 10.69 1.35 9.21
N GLY A 52 10.27 0.19 9.71
CA GLY A 52 11.12 -0.96 10.02
C GLY A 52 12.11 -0.70 11.16
N GLN A 53 11.81 0.23 12.06
CA GLN A 53 12.56 0.42 13.31
C GLN A 53 12.21 -0.64 14.35
N LEU A 54 11.05 -1.30 14.20
CA LEU A 54 10.59 -2.40 15.03
C LEU A 54 10.39 -3.65 14.19
N THR A 55 10.72 -4.79 14.77
CA THR A 55 10.26 -6.09 14.28
C THR A 55 8.81 -6.33 14.66
N SER A 56 8.15 -7.29 14.04
CA SER A 56 6.77 -7.69 14.37
C SER A 56 6.62 -8.05 15.86
N SER A 57 7.56 -8.81 16.42
CA SER A 57 7.55 -9.19 17.85
C SER A 57 7.75 -8.01 18.79
N GLU A 58 8.61 -7.04 18.45
CA GLU A 58 8.79 -5.82 19.23
C GLU A 58 7.54 -4.93 19.18
N PHE A 59 6.93 -4.78 18.00
CA PHE A 59 5.66 -4.06 17.86
C PHE A 59 4.57 -4.71 18.70
N PHE A 60 4.38 -6.04 18.57
CA PHE A 60 3.43 -6.80 19.40
C PHE A 60 3.70 -6.62 20.90
N THR A 61 4.95 -6.75 21.32
CA THR A 61 5.34 -6.60 22.74
C THR A 61 4.96 -5.23 23.29
N ARG A 62 5.16 -4.16 22.52
CA ARG A 62 4.74 -2.80 22.92
C ARG A 62 3.22 -2.68 23.02
N ILE A 63 2.47 -3.17 22.02
CA ILE A 63 1.01 -3.20 22.07
C ILE A 63 0.53 -3.98 23.30
N GLN A 64 1.07 -5.18 23.55
CA GLN A 64 0.70 -6.00 24.68
C GLN A 64 0.96 -5.30 26.02
N ASN A 65 2.11 -4.65 26.16
CA ASN A 65 2.48 -3.95 27.38
C ASN A 65 1.61 -2.72 27.67
N GLU A 66 1.30 -1.94 26.63
CA GLU A 66 0.51 -0.71 26.76
C GLU A 66 -0.98 -1.02 26.97
N THR A 67 -1.53 -1.94 26.18
CA THR A 67 -2.97 -2.24 26.19
C THR A 67 -3.36 -3.37 27.15
N LYS A 68 -2.39 -4.10 27.72
CA LYS A 68 -2.60 -5.33 28.52
C LYS A 68 -3.35 -6.42 27.74
N PHE A 69 -3.08 -6.52 26.47
CA PHE A 69 -3.68 -7.56 25.62
C PHE A 69 -3.35 -8.96 26.16
N THR A 70 -4.38 -9.78 26.32
CA THR A 70 -4.29 -11.10 26.98
C THR A 70 -4.05 -12.25 25.97
N GLY A 71 -3.81 -11.93 24.70
CA GLY A 71 -3.54 -12.92 23.66
C GLY A 71 -2.06 -13.15 23.38
N THR A 72 -1.81 -14.13 22.52
CA THR A 72 -0.49 -14.41 21.95
C THR A 72 -0.19 -13.53 20.75
N GLU A 73 1.07 -13.45 20.34
CA GLU A 73 1.48 -12.76 19.09
C GLU A 73 0.78 -13.36 17.86
N PHE A 74 0.62 -14.68 17.82
CA PHE A 74 -0.08 -15.36 16.72
C PHE A 74 -1.55 -14.91 16.62
N GLU A 75 -2.25 -14.83 17.74
CA GLU A 75 -3.65 -14.36 17.77
C GLU A 75 -3.76 -12.87 17.37
N PHE A 76 -2.85 -12.02 17.87
CA PHE A 76 -2.80 -10.62 17.47
C PHE A 76 -2.58 -10.47 15.98
N THR A 77 -1.61 -11.21 15.42
CA THR A 77 -1.31 -11.19 13.99
C THR A 77 -2.53 -11.60 13.16
N ALA A 78 -3.24 -12.65 13.54
CA ALA A 78 -4.45 -13.07 12.85
C ALA A 78 -5.55 -12.00 12.86
N LEU A 79 -5.68 -11.23 13.96
CA LEU A 79 -6.62 -10.11 14.04
C LEU A 79 -6.16 -8.92 13.16
N PHE A 80 -4.85 -8.66 13.12
CA PHE A 80 -4.26 -7.60 12.32
C PHE A 80 -4.38 -7.88 10.81
N GLU A 81 -4.34 -9.13 10.42
CA GLU A 81 -4.47 -9.58 9.03
C GLU A 81 -5.93 -9.48 8.49
N ASP A 82 -6.93 -9.46 9.37
CA ASP A 82 -8.37 -9.52 9.01
C ASP A 82 -9.00 -8.11 8.76
N ILE A 83 -8.18 -7.13 8.41
CA ILE A 83 -8.64 -5.75 8.16
C ILE A 83 -8.71 -5.38 6.69
N PHE A 84 -8.17 -6.21 5.81
CA PHE A 84 -7.99 -5.90 4.39
C PHE A 84 -9.16 -6.38 3.53
N THR A 85 -9.57 -5.55 2.58
CA THR A 85 -10.58 -5.87 1.57
C THR A 85 -10.07 -5.45 0.19
N PRO A 86 -10.11 -6.30 -0.85
CA PRO A 86 -9.62 -5.95 -2.18
C PRO A 86 -10.48 -4.87 -2.85
N ILE A 87 -9.82 -3.96 -3.56
CA ILE A 87 -10.45 -2.99 -4.46
C ILE A 87 -10.34 -3.59 -5.87
N GLU A 88 -11.32 -4.42 -6.21
CA GLU A 88 -11.28 -5.29 -7.39
C GLU A 88 -11.09 -4.52 -8.70
N GLU A 89 -11.68 -3.33 -8.82
CA GLU A 89 -11.57 -2.50 -10.01
C GLU A 89 -10.11 -2.07 -10.27
N VAL A 90 -9.36 -1.72 -9.23
CA VAL A 90 -7.96 -1.31 -9.36
C VAL A 90 -7.05 -2.53 -9.57
N ILE A 91 -7.36 -3.66 -8.94
CA ILE A 91 -6.66 -4.93 -9.17
C ILE A 91 -6.82 -5.37 -10.63
N GLU A 92 -8.02 -5.20 -11.21
CA GLU A 92 -8.26 -5.48 -12.62
C GLU A 92 -7.47 -4.54 -13.54
N MET A 93 -7.39 -3.23 -13.23
CA MET A 93 -6.53 -2.29 -13.95
C MET A 93 -5.06 -2.73 -13.90
N HIS A 94 -4.56 -3.13 -12.73
CA HIS A 94 -3.21 -3.66 -12.61
C HIS A 94 -2.98 -4.87 -13.51
N ARG A 95 -3.94 -5.82 -13.56
CA ARG A 95 -3.86 -6.98 -14.44
C ARG A 95 -3.73 -6.56 -15.91
N GLN A 96 -4.56 -5.63 -16.37
CA GLN A 96 -4.53 -5.11 -17.75
C GLN A 96 -3.21 -4.40 -18.07
N ILE A 97 -2.66 -3.63 -17.13
CA ILE A 97 -1.35 -2.96 -17.27
C ILE A 97 -0.23 -3.99 -17.48
N VAL A 98 -0.23 -5.05 -16.70
CA VAL A 98 0.73 -6.16 -16.85
C VAL A 98 0.57 -6.85 -18.21
N GLU A 99 -0.67 -7.09 -18.67
CA GLU A 99 -0.96 -7.67 -19.99
C GLU A 99 -0.51 -6.77 -21.15
N CYS A 100 -0.53 -5.44 -20.97
CA CYS A 100 0.08 -4.48 -21.91
C CYS A 100 1.62 -4.51 -21.93
N GLY A 101 2.24 -5.34 -21.07
CA GLY A 101 3.69 -5.53 -20.98
C GLY A 101 4.41 -4.34 -20.35
N LEU A 102 3.76 -3.65 -19.39
CA LEU A 102 4.38 -2.63 -18.55
C LEU A 102 4.85 -3.26 -17.23
N SER A 103 5.98 -2.79 -16.73
CA SER A 103 6.46 -3.16 -15.40
C SER A 103 5.67 -2.40 -14.34
N THR A 104 5.25 -3.11 -13.30
CA THR A 104 4.50 -2.55 -12.18
C THR A 104 5.25 -2.77 -10.88
N TYR A 105 5.11 -1.84 -9.95
CA TYR A 105 5.77 -1.88 -8.64
C TYR A 105 4.76 -1.56 -7.54
N THR A 106 4.80 -2.29 -6.42
CA THR A 106 4.18 -1.79 -5.20
C THR A 106 5.08 -0.73 -4.59
N PHE A 107 4.49 0.34 -4.08
CA PHE A 107 5.20 1.49 -3.51
C PHE A 107 4.46 2.01 -2.29
N SER A 108 4.72 1.42 -1.11
CA SER A 108 3.81 1.53 0.03
C SER A 108 4.50 1.75 1.37
N ASN A 109 3.87 2.60 2.20
CA ASN A 109 4.09 2.61 3.63
C ASN A 109 3.35 1.40 4.20
N THR A 110 4.10 0.42 4.72
CA THR A 110 3.57 -0.86 5.16
C THR A 110 4.53 -1.57 6.12
N ASN A 111 4.11 -2.68 6.65
CA ASN A 111 4.85 -3.44 7.64
C ASN A 111 4.90 -4.94 7.31
N GLU A 112 5.75 -5.66 8.03
CA GLU A 112 6.01 -7.08 7.80
C GLU A 112 4.75 -7.96 7.93
N MET A 113 3.88 -7.72 8.94
CA MET A 113 2.64 -8.52 9.12
C MET A 113 1.70 -8.33 7.94
N ALA A 114 1.46 -7.09 7.53
CA ALA A 114 0.61 -6.77 6.38
C ALA A 114 1.15 -7.41 5.09
N VAL A 115 2.45 -7.24 4.80
CA VAL A 115 3.08 -7.78 3.58
C VAL A 115 3.03 -9.30 3.57
N ARG A 116 3.30 -9.95 4.70
CA ARG A 116 3.18 -11.41 4.80
C ARG A 116 1.78 -11.89 4.45
N HIS A 117 0.76 -11.26 5.03
CA HIS A 117 -0.64 -11.59 4.74
C HIS A 117 -0.96 -11.36 3.26
N ILE A 118 -0.68 -10.17 2.76
CA ILE A 118 -1.01 -9.75 1.39
C ILE A 118 -0.35 -10.67 0.36
N SER A 119 0.93 -10.98 0.55
CA SER A 119 1.70 -11.82 -0.37
C SER A 119 1.20 -13.26 -0.47
N HIS A 120 0.55 -13.77 0.58
CA HIS A 120 0.00 -15.12 0.61
C HIS A 120 -1.48 -15.18 0.21
N SER A 121 -2.22 -14.10 0.38
CA SER A 121 -3.69 -14.10 0.25
C SER A 121 -4.19 -13.57 -1.09
N TYR A 122 -3.39 -12.77 -1.80
CA TYR A 122 -3.85 -12.08 -3.01
C TYR A 122 -3.02 -12.42 -4.25
N ASP A 123 -3.70 -12.91 -5.29
CA ASP A 123 -3.11 -13.36 -6.56
C ASP A 123 -2.47 -12.24 -7.40
N PHE A 124 -2.75 -10.98 -7.09
CA PHE A 124 -2.11 -9.85 -7.76
C PHE A 124 -0.65 -9.67 -7.35
N TRP A 125 -0.27 -10.06 -6.12
CA TRP A 125 1.05 -9.83 -5.55
C TRP A 125 2.22 -10.33 -6.42
N PRO A 126 2.24 -11.61 -6.85
CA PRO A 126 3.34 -12.15 -7.66
C PRO A 126 3.39 -11.59 -9.09
N ARG A 127 2.42 -10.78 -9.49
CA ARG A 127 2.38 -10.16 -10.83
C ARG A 127 3.17 -8.85 -10.89
N PHE A 128 3.53 -8.27 -9.74
CA PHE A 128 4.38 -7.10 -9.68
C PHE A 128 5.83 -7.43 -10.07
N THR A 129 6.47 -6.53 -10.80
CA THR A 129 7.88 -6.63 -11.19
C THR A 129 8.81 -6.48 -9.99
N GLY A 130 8.39 -5.73 -8.97
CA GLY A 130 9.15 -5.53 -7.74
C GLY A 130 8.33 -4.78 -6.70
N HIS A 131 8.90 -4.70 -5.50
CA HIS A 131 8.24 -4.15 -4.33
C HIS A 131 9.16 -3.13 -3.66
N ILE A 132 8.61 -1.95 -3.35
CA ILE A 132 9.26 -0.93 -2.53
C ILE A 132 8.40 -0.75 -1.28
N LEU A 133 8.85 -1.32 -0.19
CA LEU A 133 8.13 -1.44 1.06
C LEU A 133 8.88 -0.66 2.14
N SER A 134 8.22 0.29 2.78
CA SER A 134 8.84 1.24 3.69
C SER A 134 9.65 0.59 4.81
N HIS A 135 9.13 -0.51 5.40
CA HIS A 135 9.83 -1.23 6.47
C HIS A 135 11.12 -1.92 6.00
N GLU A 136 11.25 -2.25 4.71
CA GLU A 136 12.48 -2.82 4.13
C GLU A 136 13.50 -1.74 3.78
N VAL A 137 13.05 -0.66 3.11
CA VAL A 137 13.93 0.44 2.68
C VAL A 137 14.21 1.46 3.80
N LYS A 138 13.60 1.29 4.98
CA LYS A 138 13.75 2.14 6.17
C LYS A 138 13.41 3.60 5.93
N SER A 139 12.45 3.85 5.06
CA SER A 139 12.01 5.20 4.69
C SER A 139 10.53 5.19 4.35
N LEU A 140 9.76 6.08 4.99
CA LEU A 140 8.33 6.29 4.75
C LEU A 140 8.10 7.32 3.66
N LYS A 141 7.06 7.18 2.84
CA LYS A 141 6.48 8.29 2.09
C LYS A 141 5.99 9.35 3.09
N PRO A 142 6.17 10.65 2.84
CA PRO A 142 6.71 11.30 1.63
C PRO A 142 8.23 11.59 1.66
N ASN A 143 9.02 10.93 2.52
CA ASN A 143 10.47 11.16 2.58
C ASN A 143 11.18 10.70 1.29
N ALA A 144 12.24 11.41 0.88
CA ALA A 144 12.94 11.19 -0.39
C ALA A 144 13.47 9.76 -0.58
N GLY A 145 13.95 9.11 0.49
CA GLY A 145 14.64 7.81 0.41
C GLY A 145 13.81 6.68 -0.20
N ILE A 146 12.51 6.63 0.09
CA ILE A 146 11.65 5.59 -0.50
C ILE A 146 11.42 5.84 -2.00
N TYR A 147 11.30 7.10 -2.45
CA TYR A 147 11.19 7.48 -3.87
C TYR A 147 12.47 7.13 -4.63
N GLU A 148 13.63 7.43 -4.06
CA GLU A 148 14.95 7.08 -4.60
C GLU A 148 15.10 5.56 -4.75
N SER A 149 14.54 4.79 -3.83
CA SER A 149 14.52 3.33 -3.89
C SER A 149 13.72 2.81 -5.09
N LEU A 150 12.56 3.43 -5.40
CA LEU A 150 11.79 3.09 -6.61
C LEU A 150 12.55 3.47 -7.89
N GLU A 151 13.14 4.67 -7.93
CA GLU A 151 13.93 5.10 -9.08
C GLU A 151 15.12 4.16 -9.33
N ALA A 152 15.83 3.77 -8.28
CA ALA A 152 16.96 2.85 -8.36
C ALA A 152 16.54 1.44 -8.81
N LEU A 153 15.47 0.87 -8.22
CA LEU A 153 15.00 -0.47 -8.56
C LEU A 153 14.42 -0.54 -9.97
N SER A 154 13.63 0.46 -10.37
CA SER A 154 13.00 0.48 -11.68
C SER A 154 13.94 0.91 -12.82
N GLY A 155 15.03 1.61 -12.49
CA GLY A 155 15.89 2.29 -13.46
C GLY A 155 15.17 3.39 -14.23
N ARG A 156 14.15 4.01 -13.64
CA ARG A 156 13.33 5.07 -14.23
C ARG A 156 13.35 6.31 -13.35
N ILE A 157 13.21 7.48 -13.97
CA ILE A 157 13.12 8.78 -13.32
C ILE A 157 12.11 9.67 -14.07
N GLY A 158 11.62 10.70 -13.39
CA GLY A 158 10.76 11.72 -13.97
C GLY A 158 9.50 11.12 -14.61
N GLU A 159 9.11 11.62 -15.78
CA GLU A 159 7.90 11.22 -16.50
C GLU A 159 7.84 9.73 -16.91
N ALA A 160 8.94 8.99 -16.75
CA ALA A 160 8.94 7.56 -16.99
C ALA A 160 8.32 6.74 -15.84
N ILE A 161 7.93 7.39 -14.75
CA ILE A 161 7.21 6.78 -13.62
C ILE A 161 5.78 7.34 -13.57
N ILE A 162 4.80 6.45 -13.57
CA ILE A 162 3.39 6.75 -13.31
C ILE A 162 3.08 6.25 -11.92
N TYR A 163 2.49 7.10 -11.06
CA TYR A 163 2.30 6.82 -9.65
C TYR A 163 0.85 7.03 -9.21
N LEU A 164 0.33 6.07 -8.45
CA LEU A 164 -1.02 6.06 -7.90
C LEU A 164 -0.95 5.92 -6.37
N ASP A 165 -1.54 6.87 -5.66
CA ASP A 165 -1.58 6.91 -4.19
C ASP A 165 -2.82 7.68 -3.74
N ASP A 166 -3.38 7.38 -2.59
CA ASP A 166 -4.56 8.05 -2.05
C ASP A 166 -4.23 9.34 -1.28
N ARG A 167 -2.94 9.55 -0.93
CA ARG A 167 -2.50 10.66 -0.10
C ARG A 167 -1.90 11.80 -0.92
N PRO A 168 -2.49 13.02 -0.86
CA PRO A 168 -1.99 14.16 -1.62
C PRO A 168 -0.51 14.49 -1.38
N GLU A 169 -0.03 14.39 -0.12
CA GLU A 169 1.37 14.68 0.22
C GLU A 169 2.36 13.70 -0.43
N ASN A 170 1.94 12.45 -0.65
CA ASN A 170 2.74 11.46 -1.36
C ASN A 170 2.78 11.77 -2.86
N ILE A 171 1.64 12.15 -3.42
CA ILE A 171 1.52 12.58 -4.83
C ILE A 171 2.37 13.82 -5.09
N ASP A 172 2.29 14.85 -4.23
CA ASP A 172 3.09 16.07 -4.35
C ASP A 172 4.59 15.79 -4.40
N SER A 173 5.06 14.83 -3.58
CA SER A 173 6.45 14.40 -3.57
C SER A 173 6.85 13.69 -4.86
N GLY A 174 5.97 12.89 -5.47
CA GLY A 174 6.17 12.29 -6.78
C GLY A 174 6.22 13.34 -7.90
N LEU A 175 5.27 14.27 -7.91
CA LEU A 175 5.22 15.38 -8.86
C LEU A 175 6.47 16.27 -8.78
N ALA A 176 6.97 16.56 -7.57
CA ALA A 176 8.20 17.33 -7.36
C ALA A 176 9.44 16.63 -7.95
N ARG A 177 9.41 15.31 -8.12
CA ARG A 177 10.44 14.50 -8.79
C ARG A 177 10.23 14.39 -10.31
N GLY A 178 9.19 15.05 -10.83
CA GLY A 178 8.81 15.02 -12.24
C GLY A 178 8.05 13.75 -12.65
N TRP A 179 7.55 12.96 -11.69
CA TRP A 179 6.72 11.79 -12.00
C TRP A 179 5.33 12.23 -12.51
N ARG A 180 4.66 11.38 -13.23
CA ARG A 180 3.25 11.52 -13.57
C ARG A 180 2.45 10.84 -12.45
N ALA A 181 1.69 11.58 -11.69
CA ALA A 181 1.05 11.04 -10.50
C ALA A 181 -0.44 11.41 -10.43
N CYS A 182 -1.24 10.51 -9.87
CA CYS A 182 -2.68 10.67 -9.66
C CYS A 182 -3.02 10.35 -8.20
N CYS A 183 -3.72 11.27 -7.55
CA CYS A 183 -4.31 11.01 -6.25
C CYS A 183 -5.57 10.15 -6.44
N HIS A 184 -5.48 8.89 -6.04
CA HIS A 184 -6.59 7.95 -6.16
C HIS A 184 -7.74 8.35 -5.24
N GLN A 185 -8.91 8.60 -5.79
CA GLN A 185 -10.15 8.82 -5.04
C GLN A 185 -11.18 7.74 -5.39
N ASP A 186 -11.26 7.38 -6.66
CA ASP A 186 -12.08 6.27 -7.14
C ASP A 186 -11.46 5.61 -8.38
N ALA A 187 -11.98 4.44 -8.73
CA ALA A 187 -11.48 3.65 -9.84
C ALA A 187 -11.67 4.32 -11.21
N ASN A 188 -12.76 5.09 -11.41
CA ASN A 188 -13.04 5.72 -12.71
C ASN A 188 -12.06 6.85 -13.01
N GLU A 189 -11.78 7.70 -12.01
CA GLU A 189 -10.79 8.78 -12.15
C GLU A 189 -9.39 8.22 -12.41
N THR A 190 -9.01 7.15 -11.69
CA THR A 190 -7.73 6.46 -11.88
C THR A 190 -7.64 5.86 -13.28
N GLN A 191 -8.69 5.21 -13.76
CA GLN A 191 -8.73 4.65 -15.12
C GLN A 191 -8.58 5.76 -16.17
N ALA A 192 -9.35 6.84 -16.07
CA ALA A 192 -9.28 7.96 -16.99
C ALA A 192 -7.87 8.60 -17.01
N PHE A 193 -7.22 8.71 -15.86
CA PHE A 193 -5.84 9.17 -15.77
C PHE A 193 -4.89 8.22 -16.51
N LEU A 194 -4.96 6.91 -16.26
CA LEU A 194 -4.10 5.91 -16.90
C LEU A 194 -4.30 5.87 -18.43
N GLU A 195 -5.53 6.01 -18.90
CA GLU A 195 -5.86 6.13 -20.33
C GLU A 195 -5.22 7.39 -20.93
N ALA A 196 -5.32 8.54 -20.27
CA ALA A 196 -4.68 9.78 -20.70
C ALA A 196 -3.14 9.69 -20.73
N GLN A 197 -2.55 8.82 -19.90
CA GLN A 197 -1.11 8.53 -19.92
C GLN A 197 -0.70 7.51 -21.00
N GLY A 198 -1.65 6.98 -21.76
CA GLY A 198 -1.40 5.98 -22.81
C GLY A 198 -1.00 4.60 -22.27
N VAL A 199 -1.38 4.29 -21.04
CA VAL A 199 -1.12 2.99 -20.38
C VAL A 199 -1.95 1.90 -21.02
N PHE A 200 -3.22 2.19 -21.29
CA PHE A 200 -4.12 1.32 -22.04
C PHE A 200 -4.10 1.74 -23.51
N THR A 201 -3.72 0.86 -24.40
CA THR A 201 -4.08 1.04 -25.81
C THR A 201 -5.58 0.86 -25.90
N SER A 202 -6.29 1.84 -26.41
CA SER A 202 -7.70 1.69 -26.78
C SER A 202 -7.82 0.43 -27.65
N SER A 203 -8.28 -0.67 -27.03
CA SER A 203 -8.73 -1.83 -27.77
C SER A 203 -9.89 -1.34 -28.61
N GLY A 204 -9.67 -1.21 -29.90
CA GLY A 204 -10.69 -0.73 -30.82
C GLY A 204 -11.98 -1.49 -30.59
N HIS A 205 -13.00 -0.77 -30.18
CA HIS A 205 -14.36 -1.17 -30.51
C HIS A 205 -14.43 -1.06 -32.03
N ASP A 206 -14.05 -2.13 -32.71
CA ASP A 206 -14.45 -2.33 -34.09
C ASP A 206 -16.00 -2.42 -34.07
N LEU A 207 -16.60 -1.24 -34.18
CA LEU A 207 -17.96 -1.12 -34.67
C LEU A 207 -17.93 -1.42 -36.16
N THR A 208 -17.75 -2.69 -36.52
CA THR A 208 -18.10 -3.13 -37.86
C THR A 208 -19.57 -3.47 -37.86
N ALA A 209 -20.28 -2.66 -38.61
CA ALA A 209 -21.68 -2.71 -39.03
C ALA A 209 -22.22 -4.10 -39.36
#